data_6597c5d0f65eb91e8cc9ac2288a17e3e
#
_entry.id   6597c5d0f65eb91e8cc9ac2288a17e3e
#
_cell.length_a   1.000
_cell.length_b   1.000
_cell.length_c   1.000
_cell.angle_alpha   90.00
_cell.angle_beta   90.00
_cell.angle_gamma   90.00
#
_symmetry.space_group_name_H-M   'P 1'
#
loop_
_entity.id
_entity.type
_entity.pdbx_description
1 polymer ?
#
loop_
_entity_poly.entity_id
_entity_poly.type
_entity_poly.pdbx_seq_one_letter_code
_entity_poly.pdbx_strand_id
1 'polypeptide(L)'
;MERDPLGFETADAADSISYEPFRKHRASWATSFRRGIEYRIFCFGVWLGQTLSVPRLQQLGRITGTLVYHLFPKDRGIADTQLERVFPEVSTMERKQWCRECFQSFGQFLFEFLGMSQIAAAPEDWLSIENPQVLENALKQQKGVIVLTMHRGNWELFSVLAEPLTQPMVAAVAN
;
A
#
# COMPACT_ATOMS: atom_id res chain seq x y z
N MET A 1 -0.42 42.48 -17.08
CA MET A 1 0.23 41.20 -17.37
C MET A 1 1.41 41.07 -16.39
N GLU A 2 1.11 40.57 -15.23
CA GLU A 2 2.05 40.48 -14.10
C GLU A 2 2.68 39.10 -14.14
N ARG A 3 3.98 39.03 -14.32
CA ARG A 3 4.71 37.75 -14.34
C ARG A 3 5.17 37.42 -12.91
N ASP A 4 4.88 36.19 -12.49
CA ASP A 4 5.47 35.61 -11.29
C ASP A 4 7.01 35.64 -11.38
N PRO A 5 7.73 35.93 -10.26
CA PRO A 5 9.18 35.97 -10.21
C PRO A 5 9.88 34.68 -10.60
N LEU A 6 9.15 33.58 -10.76
CA LEU A 6 9.67 32.28 -11.24
C LEU A 6 9.39 32.00 -12.73
N GLY A 7 8.83 32.97 -13.47
CA GLY A 7 8.68 32.89 -14.93
C GLY A 7 7.52 32.00 -15.42
N PHE A 8 6.65 31.54 -14.54
CA PHE A 8 5.45 30.82 -14.94
C PHE A 8 4.39 31.80 -15.40
N GLU A 9 3.92 31.65 -16.64
CA GLU A 9 2.72 32.33 -17.09
C GLU A 9 1.55 31.82 -16.24
N THR A 10 0.94 32.73 -15.46
CA THR A 10 -0.37 32.45 -14.87
C THR A 10 -1.40 32.46 -16.00
N ALA A 11 -1.52 31.32 -16.65
CA ALA A 11 -2.58 31.12 -17.61
C ALA A 11 -3.92 31.18 -16.86
N ASP A 12 -4.84 32.00 -17.38
CA ASP A 12 -6.27 31.97 -17.07
C ASP A 12 -6.91 30.61 -17.49
N ALA A 13 -6.31 29.52 -17.05
CA ALA A 13 -6.77 28.16 -17.32
C ALA A 13 -7.85 27.70 -16.32
N ALA A 14 -8.26 28.58 -15.42
CA ALA A 14 -9.28 28.23 -14.42
C ALA A 14 -10.71 28.18 -15.02
N ASP A 15 -10.95 28.79 -16.17
CA ASP A 15 -12.31 28.92 -16.74
C ASP A 15 -12.70 27.86 -17.77
N SER A 16 -11.85 26.86 -18.05
CA SER A 16 -12.17 25.82 -19.05
C SER A 16 -12.34 24.41 -18.53
N ILE A 17 -12.25 24.19 -17.22
CA ILE A 17 -12.60 22.88 -16.65
C ILE A 17 -14.13 22.87 -16.45
N SER A 18 -14.86 22.51 -17.50
CA SER A 18 -16.28 22.17 -17.38
C SER A 18 -16.37 20.87 -16.57
N TYR A 19 -16.66 20.98 -15.27
CA TYR A 19 -17.06 19.83 -14.48
C TYR A 19 -18.38 19.29 -15.04
N GLU A 20 -18.31 18.29 -15.90
CA GLU A 20 -19.49 17.47 -16.18
C GLU A 20 -19.91 16.82 -14.86
N PRO A 21 -21.13 17.05 -14.37
CA PRO A 21 -21.58 16.41 -13.15
C PRO A 21 -21.56 14.89 -13.40
N PHE A 22 -20.87 14.17 -12.49
CA PHE A 22 -20.82 12.71 -12.51
C PHE A 22 -22.22 12.17 -12.80
N ARG A 23 -22.42 11.60 -13.99
CA ARG A 23 -23.66 10.94 -14.37
C ARG A 23 -23.92 9.87 -13.33
N LYS A 24 -24.92 10.05 -12.49
CA LYS A 24 -25.38 9.03 -11.55
C LYS A 24 -25.89 7.85 -12.35
N HIS A 25 -24.98 6.93 -12.72
CA HIS A 25 -25.39 5.61 -13.19
C HIS A 25 -26.22 4.98 -12.08
N ARG A 26 -27.51 4.76 -12.32
CA ARG A 26 -28.33 3.92 -11.44
C ARG A 26 -27.63 2.57 -11.34
N ALA A 27 -27.01 2.31 -10.20
CA ALA A 27 -26.37 1.03 -9.96
C ALA A 27 -27.43 -0.07 -10.11
N SER A 28 -27.16 -1.05 -10.97
CA SER A 28 -27.99 -2.25 -11.08
C SER A 28 -28.13 -2.89 -9.69
N TRP A 29 -29.26 -3.54 -9.43
CA TRP A 29 -29.47 -4.28 -8.17
C TRP A 29 -28.33 -5.26 -7.88
N ALA A 30 -27.76 -5.89 -8.91
CA ALA A 30 -26.59 -6.77 -8.80
C ALA A 30 -25.35 -6.02 -8.31
N THR A 31 -25.14 -4.77 -8.76
CA THR A 31 -24.04 -3.91 -8.30
C THR A 31 -24.25 -3.50 -6.84
N SER A 32 -25.48 -3.20 -6.44
CA SER A 32 -25.80 -2.86 -5.05
C SER A 32 -25.65 -4.05 -4.12
N PHE A 33 -26.05 -5.25 -4.54
CA PHE A 33 -25.88 -6.48 -3.80
C PHE A 33 -24.39 -6.83 -3.62
N ARG A 34 -23.61 -6.76 -4.70
CA ARG A 34 -22.15 -6.98 -4.65
C ARG A 34 -21.47 -6.01 -3.68
N ARG A 35 -21.78 -4.71 -3.76
CA ARG A 35 -21.26 -3.71 -2.82
C ARG A 35 -21.64 -4.01 -1.37
N GLY A 36 -22.84 -4.53 -1.11
CA GLY A 36 -23.26 -4.94 0.22
C GLY A 36 -22.43 -6.10 0.77
N ILE A 37 -22.04 -7.06 -0.08
CA ILE A 37 -21.14 -8.17 0.31
C ILE A 37 -19.73 -7.64 0.55
N GLU A 38 -19.19 -6.84 -0.37
CA GLU A 38 -17.86 -6.21 -0.24
C GLU A 38 -17.75 -5.43 1.07
N TYR A 39 -18.75 -4.64 1.39
CA TYR A 39 -18.81 -3.88 2.64
C TYR A 39 -18.80 -4.78 3.89
N ARG A 40 -19.60 -5.87 3.89
CA ARG A 40 -19.62 -6.81 5.02
C ARG A 40 -18.29 -7.53 5.20
N ILE A 41 -17.64 -7.92 4.10
CA ILE A 41 -16.29 -8.50 4.12
C ILE A 41 -15.29 -7.50 4.71
N PHE A 42 -15.37 -6.24 4.28
CA PHE A 42 -14.52 -5.18 4.83
C PHE A 42 -14.77 -4.98 6.35
N CYS A 43 -16.02 -4.86 6.77
CA CYS A 43 -16.36 -4.72 8.20
C CYS A 43 -15.89 -5.92 9.03
N PHE A 44 -16.02 -7.14 8.49
CA PHE A 44 -15.48 -8.33 9.13
C PHE A 44 -13.96 -8.30 9.23
N GLY A 45 -13.27 -7.84 8.19
CA GLY A 45 -11.83 -7.63 8.20
C GLY A 45 -11.40 -6.63 9.28
N VAL A 46 -12.07 -5.49 9.37
CA VAL A 46 -11.80 -4.48 10.41
C VAL A 46 -12.03 -5.06 11.81
N TRP A 47 -13.12 -5.81 12.00
CA TRP A 47 -13.39 -6.49 13.27
C TRP A 47 -12.28 -7.49 13.62
N LEU A 48 -11.80 -8.30 12.67
CA LEU A 48 -10.64 -9.17 12.87
C LEU A 48 -9.39 -8.39 13.28
N GLY A 49 -9.13 -7.28 12.59
CA GLY A 49 -8.00 -6.40 12.87
C GLY A 49 -8.02 -5.78 14.26
N GLN A 50 -9.21 -5.60 14.85
CA GLN A 50 -9.37 -5.07 16.20
C GLN A 50 -9.36 -6.15 17.29
N THR A 51 -9.67 -7.40 16.95
CA THR A 51 -9.83 -8.49 17.94
C THR A 51 -8.64 -9.43 18.01
N LEU A 52 -7.92 -9.59 16.90
CA LEU A 52 -6.76 -10.50 16.83
C LEU A 52 -5.46 -9.71 17.00
N SER A 53 -4.49 -10.30 17.70
CA SER A 53 -3.13 -9.74 17.79
C SER A 53 -2.44 -9.75 16.42
N VAL A 54 -1.52 -8.81 16.20
CA VAL A 54 -0.76 -8.67 14.94
C VAL A 54 -0.12 -10.00 14.50
N PRO A 55 0.54 -10.82 15.35
CA PRO A 55 1.09 -12.11 14.93
C PRO A 55 0.03 -13.09 14.42
N ARG A 56 -1.17 -13.09 14.99
CA ARG A 56 -2.28 -13.93 14.52
C ARG A 56 -2.81 -13.45 13.16
N LEU A 57 -2.90 -12.15 12.97
CA LEU A 57 -3.24 -11.55 11.68
C LEU A 57 -2.23 -11.93 10.61
N GLN A 58 -0.93 -11.83 10.89
CA GLN A 58 0.15 -12.25 10.00
C GLN A 58 0.03 -13.73 9.61
N GLN A 59 -0.23 -14.59 10.57
CA GLN A 59 -0.41 -16.03 10.32
C GLN A 59 -1.63 -16.30 9.43
N LEU A 60 -2.77 -15.67 9.72
CA LEU A 60 -3.97 -15.75 8.88
C LEU A 60 -3.71 -15.25 7.47
N GLY A 61 -2.99 -14.14 7.34
CA GLY A 61 -2.57 -13.59 6.05
C GLY A 61 -1.74 -14.57 5.24
N ARG A 62 -0.75 -15.22 5.85
CA ARG A 62 0.07 -16.26 5.19
C ARG A 62 -0.75 -17.47 4.76
N ILE A 63 -1.68 -17.92 5.59
CA ILE A 63 -2.60 -19.01 5.24
C ILE A 63 -3.47 -18.60 4.06
N THR A 64 -4.08 -17.42 4.12
CA THR A 64 -4.92 -16.87 3.04
C THR A 64 -4.12 -16.72 1.75
N GLY A 65 -2.90 -16.18 1.81
CA GLY A 65 -2.00 -16.10 0.65
C GLY A 65 -1.69 -17.47 0.04
N THR A 66 -1.49 -18.48 0.89
CA THR A 66 -1.29 -19.86 0.41
C THR A 66 -2.54 -20.40 -0.29
N LEU A 67 -3.74 -20.14 0.26
CA LEU A 67 -4.99 -20.54 -0.36
C LEU A 67 -5.17 -19.86 -1.73
N VAL A 68 -4.92 -18.56 -1.80
CA VAL A 68 -5.00 -17.77 -3.05
C VAL A 68 -4.03 -18.32 -4.09
N TYR A 69 -2.78 -18.66 -3.72
CA TYR A 69 -1.80 -19.29 -4.60
C TYR A 69 -2.34 -20.58 -5.25
N HIS A 70 -3.12 -21.39 -4.51
CA HIS A 70 -3.69 -22.62 -5.04
C HIS A 70 -4.98 -22.38 -5.84
N LEU A 71 -5.82 -21.45 -5.42
CA LEU A 71 -7.13 -21.19 -6.01
C LEU A 71 -7.07 -20.36 -7.31
N PHE A 72 -6.01 -19.54 -7.49
CA PHE A 72 -5.88 -18.63 -8.63
C PHE A 72 -4.69 -19.00 -9.53
N PRO A 73 -4.81 -20.07 -10.35
CA PRO A 73 -3.71 -20.55 -11.18
C PRO A 73 -3.27 -19.55 -12.25
N LYS A 74 -4.18 -18.68 -12.70
CA LYS A 74 -3.87 -17.64 -13.68
C LYS A 74 -2.90 -16.61 -13.12
N ASP A 75 -3.19 -16.07 -11.93
CA ASP A 75 -2.35 -15.04 -11.28
C ASP A 75 -1.00 -15.64 -10.87
N ARG A 76 -1.01 -16.90 -10.40
CA ARG A 76 0.22 -17.65 -10.15
C ARG A 76 1.07 -17.80 -11.40
N GLY A 77 0.46 -18.11 -12.57
CA GLY A 77 1.18 -18.21 -13.84
C GLY A 77 1.82 -16.88 -14.26
N ILE A 78 1.12 -15.76 -14.06
CA ILE A 78 1.68 -14.42 -14.31
C ILE A 78 2.89 -14.17 -13.42
N ALA A 79 2.78 -14.44 -12.12
CA ALA A 79 3.88 -14.25 -11.16
C ALA A 79 5.09 -15.15 -11.49
N ASP A 80 4.86 -16.42 -11.81
CA ASP A 80 5.92 -17.37 -12.21
C ASP A 80 6.64 -16.90 -13.48
N THR A 81 5.91 -16.43 -14.48
CA THR A 81 6.50 -15.88 -15.71
C THR A 81 7.34 -14.63 -15.46
N GLN A 82 6.90 -13.75 -14.56
CA GLN A 82 7.67 -12.57 -14.19
C GLN A 82 8.96 -12.94 -13.45
N LEU A 83 8.88 -13.87 -12.50
CA LEU A 83 10.06 -14.39 -11.80
C LEU A 83 11.05 -15.04 -12.76
N GLU A 84 10.58 -15.79 -13.75
CA GLU A 84 11.43 -16.41 -14.78
C GLU A 84 12.18 -15.38 -15.63
N ARG A 85 11.53 -14.26 -15.94
CA ARG A 85 12.15 -13.16 -16.71
C ARG A 85 13.22 -12.43 -15.93
N VAL A 86 13.01 -12.22 -14.63
CA VAL A 86 13.91 -11.46 -13.77
C VAL A 86 15.06 -12.33 -13.25
N PHE A 87 14.81 -13.62 -13.03
CA PHE A 87 15.74 -14.58 -12.46
C PHE A 87 15.82 -15.85 -13.33
N PRO A 88 16.32 -15.78 -14.55
CA PRO A 88 16.35 -16.90 -15.49
C PRO A 88 17.24 -18.07 -15.02
N GLU A 89 18.21 -17.78 -14.15
CA GLU A 89 19.17 -18.76 -13.58
C GLU A 89 18.57 -19.60 -12.44
N VAL A 90 17.42 -19.17 -11.89
CA VAL A 90 16.79 -19.86 -10.75
C VAL A 90 16.03 -21.09 -11.21
N SER A 91 16.21 -22.19 -10.49
CA SER A 91 15.53 -23.44 -10.79
C SER A 91 14.00 -23.30 -10.72
N THR A 92 13.29 -24.08 -11.53
CA THR A 92 11.81 -24.10 -11.51
C THR A 92 11.23 -24.39 -10.13
N MET A 93 11.94 -25.20 -9.31
CA MET A 93 11.48 -25.54 -7.97
C MET A 93 11.58 -24.32 -7.02
N GLU A 94 12.70 -23.65 -7.02
CA GLU A 94 12.92 -22.44 -6.22
C GLU A 94 11.98 -21.30 -6.67
N ARG A 95 11.80 -21.13 -7.98
CA ARG A 95 10.88 -20.14 -8.55
C ARG A 95 9.44 -20.36 -8.07
N LYS A 96 8.96 -21.60 -8.05
CA LYS A 96 7.63 -21.94 -7.51
C LYS A 96 7.54 -21.67 -6.00
N GLN A 97 8.60 -21.90 -5.26
CA GLN A 97 8.67 -21.56 -3.84
C GLN A 97 8.59 -20.04 -3.66
N TRP A 98 9.40 -19.28 -4.37
CA TRP A 98 9.37 -17.81 -4.31
C TRP A 98 8.01 -17.24 -4.71
N CYS A 99 7.41 -17.78 -5.77
CA CYS A 99 6.07 -17.41 -6.17
C CYS A 99 5.06 -17.62 -5.03
N ARG A 100 5.10 -18.76 -4.36
CA ARG A 100 4.24 -19.04 -3.20
C ARG A 100 4.52 -18.07 -2.04
N GLU A 101 5.78 -17.79 -1.77
CA GLU A 101 6.18 -16.82 -0.73
C GLU A 101 5.70 -15.41 -1.03
N CYS A 102 5.69 -14.98 -2.30
CA CYS A 102 5.10 -13.72 -2.71
C CYS A 102 3.61 -13.62 -2.36
N PHE A 103 2.84 -14.68 -2.66
CA PHE A 103 1.42 -14.73 -2.29
C PHE A 103 1.20 -14.71 -0.78
N GLN A 104 2.06 -15.43 -0.02
CA GLN A 104 2.02 -15.43 1.44
C GLN A 104 2.34 -14.05 2.01
N SER A 105 3.37 -13.39 1.49
CA SER A 105 3.78 -12.05 1.92
C SER A 105 2.71 -11.01 1.61
N PHE A 106 2.08 -11.10 0.44
CA PHE A 106 0.98 -10.20 0.09
C PHE A 106 -0.25 -10.43 0.99
N GLY A 107 -0.58 -11.69 1.27
CA GLY A 107 -1.63 -12.01 2.23
C GLY A 107 -1.32 -11.47 3.63
N GLN A 108 -0.08 -11.64 4.10
CA GLN A 108 0.39 -11.09 5.36
C GLN A 108 0.25 -9.57 5.40
N PHE A 109 0.71 -8.86 4.36
CA PHE A 109 0.55 -7.42 4.22
C PHE A 109 -0.90 -6.95 4.38
N LEU A 110 -1.85 -7.61 3.69
CA LEU A 110 -3.26 -7.25 3.78
C LEU A 110 -3.83 -7.39 5.20
N PHE A 111 -3.43 -8.43 5.91
CA PHE A 111 -3.89 -8.64 7.29
C PHE A 111 -3.19 -7.72 8.30
N GLU A 112 -1.92 -7.39 8.09
CA GLU A 112 -1.22 -6.35 8.86
C GLU A 112 -1.89 -4.99 8.69
N PHE A 113 -2.32 -4.66 7.47
CA PHE A 113 -3.07 -3.43 7.22
C PHE A 113 -4.36 -3.35 8.04
N LEU A 114 -5.06 -4.47 8.24
CA LEU A 114 -6.23 -4.53 9.13
C LEU A 114 -5.85 -4.27 10.60
N GLY A 115 -4.65 -4.65 11.02
CA GLY A 115 -4.10 -4.43 12.36
C GLY A 115 -3.33 -3.12 12.54
N MET A 116 -3.35 -2.23 11.55
CA MET A 116 -2.55 -0.99 11.54
C MET A 116 -2.72 -0.14 12.81
N SER A 117 -3.94 -0.06 13.34
CA SER A 117 -4.21 0.67 14.58
C SER A 117 -3.47 0.13 15.79
N GLN A 118 -3.26 -1.20 15.87
CA GLN A 118 -2.47 -1.82 16.94
C GLN A 118 -0.97 -1.52 16.77
N ILE A 119 -0.49 -1.53 15.53
CA ILE A 119 0.91 -1.20 15.21
C ILE A 119 1.17 0.28 15.49
N ALA A 120 0.23 1.16 15.13
CA ALA A 120 0.34 2.60 15.39
C ALA A 120 0.28 2.95 16.89
N ALA A 121 -0.39 2.13 17.70
CA ALA A 121 -0.48 2.36 19.14
C ALA A 121 0.84 2.09 19.89
N ALA A 122 1.72 1.22 19.35
CA ALA A 122 3.02 0.89 19.92
C ALA A 122 4.01 0.56 18.78
N PRO A 123 4.39 1.55 17.96
CA PRO A 123 5.20 1.32 16.77
C PRO A 123 6.58 0.73 17.08
N GLU A 124 7.16 1.05 18.23
CA GLU A 124 8.46 0.56 18.70
C GLU A 124 8.51 -0.96 18.86
N ASP A 125 7.37 -1.60 19.15
CA ASP A 125 7.28 -3.05 19.28
C ASP A 125 7.36 -3.78 17.92
N TRP A 126 7.08 -3.07 16.82
CA TRP A 126 6.90 -3.65 15.49
C TRP A 126 7.87 -3.13 14.44
N LEU A 127 8.39 -1.93 14.63
CA LEU A 127 9.17 -1.20 13.64
C LEU A 127 10.50 -0.77 14.23
N SER A 128 11.55 -0.91 13.45
CA SER A 128 12.87 -0.35 13.77
C SER A 128 13.40 0.42 12.57
N ILE A 129 14.00 1.56 12.84
CA ILE A 129 14.65 2.37 11.80
C ILE A 129 16.16 2.13 11.92
N GLU A 130 16.74 1.58 10.86
CA GLU A 130 18.20 1.55 10.73
C GLU A 130 18.71 2.97 10.43
N ASN A 131 19.72 3.40 11.19
CA ASN A 131 20.35 4.72 11.03
C ASN A 131 19.39 5.92 11.09
N PRO A 132 18.60 6.09 12.16
CA PRO A 132 17.63 7.19 12.30
C PRO A 132 18.32 8.57 12.17
N GLN A 133 19.62 8.67 12.50
CA GLN A 133 20.41 9.89 12.42
C GLN A 133 20.47 10.48 11.01
N VAL A 134 20.31 9.67 9.97
CA VAL A 134 20.30 10.14 8.57
C VAL A 134 19.09 11.06 8.35
N LEU A 135 17.92 10.62 8.77
CA LEU A 135 16.69 11.40 8.68
C LEU A 135 16.75 12.64 9.58
N GLU A 136 17.15 12.46 10.83
CA GLU A 136 17.28 13.57 11.79
C GLU A 136 18.22 14.68 11.28
N ASN A 137 19.38 14.30 10.72
CA ASN A 137 20.35 15.27 10.18
C ASN A 137 19.82 15.97 8.92
N ALA A 138 19.05 15.27 8.10
CA ALA A 138 18.40 15.88 6.94
C ALA A 138 17.34 16.91 7.37
N LEU A 139 16.50 16.57 8.36
CA LEU A 139 15.46 17.46 8.90
C LEU A 139 16.05 18.72 9.57
N LYS A 140 17.19 18.60 10.27
CA LYS A 140 17.90 19.74 10.89
C LYS A 140 18.34 20.81 9.88
N GLN A 141 18.49 20.45 8.61
CA GLN A 141 18.87 21.43 7.59
C GLN A 141 17.75 22.38 7.17
N GLN A 142 16.50 22.09 7.56
CA GLN A 142 15.29 22.90 7.24
C GLN A 142 15.07 23.19 5.76
N LYS A 143 15.58 22.32 4.87
CA LYS A 143 15.46 22.46 3.40
C LYS A 143 14.39 21.57 2.80
N GLY A 144 13.64 20.86 3.65
CA GLY A 144 12.75 19.76 3.24
C GLY A 144 13.53 18.47 3.01
N VAL A 145 12.82 17.34 3.03
CA VAL A 145 13.38 16.01 2.83
C VAL A 145 12.53 15.25 1.84
N ILE A 146 13.15 14.68 0.81
CA ILE A 146 12.50 13.77 -0.13
C ILE A 146 12.87 12.36 0.30
N VAL A 147 11.85 11.57 0.67
CA VAL A 147 12.02 10.16 1.01
C VAL A 147 11.65 9.31 -0.19
N LEU A 148 12.61 8.53 -0.67
CA LEU A 148 12.37 7.54 -1.72
C LEU A 148 11.95 6.22 -1.08
N THR A 149 10.84 5.67 -1.51
CA THR A 149 10.34 4.37 -1.05
C THR A 149 9.97 3.49 -2.24
N MET A 150 9.80 2.20 -1.98
CA MET A 150 9.40 1.22 -2.99
C MET A 150 8.30 0.32 -2.43
N HIS A 151 7.54 -0.29 -3.32
CA HIS A 151 6.50 -1.28 -2.96
C HIS A 151 7.16 -2.62 -2.55
N ARG A 152 7.78 -2.63 -1.39
CA ARG A 152 8.40 -3.83 -0.81
C ARG A 152 7.90 -4.04 0.62
N GLY A 153 7.46 -5.25 0.92
CA GLY A 153 6.88 -5.56 2.23
C GLY A 153 5.64 -4.71 2.50
N ASN A 154 5.45 -4.32 3.74
CA ASN A 154 4.35 -3.45 4.14
C ASN A 154 4.81 -1.97 4.15
N TRP A 155 4.81 -1.33 2.98
CA TRP A 155 5.21 0.08 2.84
C TRP A 155 4.23 1.05 3.53
N GLU A 156 2.99 0.63 3.81
CA GLU A 156 2.01 1.45 4.54
C GLU A 156 2.46 1.75 5.97
N LEU A 157 3.32 0.91 6.55
CA LEU A 157 3.91 1.15 7.86
C LEU A 157 4.78 2.40 7.90
N PHE A 158 5.23 2.89 6.74
CA PHE A 158 5.94 4.17 6.68
C PHE A 158 5.08 5.34 7.16
N SER A 159 3.77 5.29 6.94
CA SER A 159 2.85 6.32 7.43
C SER A 159 2.83 6.39 8.96
N VAL A 160 2.95 5.25 9.63
CA VAL A 160 3.02 5.17 11.10
C VAL A 160 4.32 5.78 11.62
N LEU A 161 5.44 5.53 10.94
CA LEU A 161 6.73 6.10 11.30
C LEU A 161 6.80 7.61 11.03
N ALA A 162 5.99 8.11 10.11
CA ALA A 162 5.97 9.51 9.73
C ALA A 162 5.08 10.37 10.64
N GLU A 163 4.13 9.78 11.36
CA GLU A 163 3.20 10.49 12.25
C GLU A 163 3.90 11.34 13.33
N PRO A 164 5.00 10.88 13.98
CA PRO A 164 5.74 11.70 14.93
C PRO A 164 6.53 12.85 14.29
N LEU A 165 6.71 12.82 12.96
CA LEU A 165 7.36 13.92 12.26
C LEU A 165 6.37 15.09 12.21
N THR A 166 6.57 16.09 13.06
CA THR A 166 5.73 17.31 13.17
C THR A 166 5.70 18.18 11.90
N GLN A 167 6.25 17.69 10.80
CA GLN A 167 6.34 18.37 9.51
C GLN A 167 5.23 17.89 8.57
N PRO A 168 4.60 18.82 7.80
CA PRO A 168 3.61 18.39 6.81
C PRO A 168 4.26 17.50 5.75
N MET A 169 3.65 16.33 5.53
CA MET A 169 4.07 15.39 4.49
C MET A 169 3.21 15.52 3.25
N VAL A 170 3.85 15.54 2.09
CA VAL A 170 3.20 15.47 0.79
C VAL A 170 3.67 14.21 0.08
N ALA A 171 2.76 13.31 -0.25
CA ALA A 171 3.05 12.15 -1.07
C ALA A 171 2.96 12.52 -2.56
N ALA A 172 4.05 12.36 -3.30
CA ALA A 172 4.06 12.46 -4.75
C ALA A 172 4.14 11.05 -5.34
N VAL A 173 3.17 10.72 -6.21
CA VAL A 173 3.14 9.44 -6.92
C VAL A 173 3.47 9.71 -8.38
N ALA A 174 4.49 9.04 -8.91
CA ALA A 174 4.77 9.04 -10.34
C ALA A 174 3.83 8.04 -11.03
N ASN A 175 3.14 8.50 -12.09
CA ASN A 175 2.31 7.67 -12.96
C ASN A 175 3.16 7.01 -14.05
#